data_0c4988cd36c42156e0c4d98e60fcfa96
#
_entry.id   0c4988cd36c42156e0c4d98e60fcfa96
#
_cell.length_a   1.000
_cell.length_b   1.000
_cell.length_c   1.000
_cell.angle_alpha   90.00
_cell.angle_beta   90.00
_cell.angle_gamma   90.00
#
_symmetry.space_group_name_H-M   'P 1'
#
loop_
_entity.id
_entity.type
_entity.pdbx_description
1 polymer ?
#
loop_
_entity_poly.entity_id
_entity_poly.type
_entity_poly.pdbx_seq_one_letter_code
_entity_poly.pdbx_strand_id
1 'polypeptide(L)'
;MAASAPLDPYQARVAELGAAIREYRLAKGWRQAELGKEVALSNTAICHFESGRHVPRRDVARRIDAALGAGGRIEELRDKVDDDPDAKWVQKVFKAEQRAVRIRHAANLVPALLQNSAYTRAILTAALPLYGGELEEKVRHRERRLAIMRRSNPPRFEAVLGEAALHTVVGGGDVMRRQLFDLIEASRLPNVEVRIRPFDGVGIRGDVGEMNIMELPNGRTAIHRMPDLYVTRRPSVISHVALYDHLRAAALDPEASRVLIRKVIDERYPCAPSTLTCP
;
A
#
# COMPACT_ATOMS: atom_id res chain seq x y z
N MET A 1 11.16 13.92 25.02
CA MET A 1 11.21 12.53 24.49
C MET A 1 10.17 12.45 23.40
N ALA A 2 10.57 12.37 22.13
CA ALA A 2 9.63 12.22 21.02
C ALA A 2 8.99 10.83 21.11
N ALA A 3 7.67 10.75 21.20
CA ALA A 3 6.93 9.51 21.13
C ALA A 3 7.24 8.84 19.77
N SER A 4 7.82 7.65 19.82
CA SER A 4 8.08 6.82 18.64
C SER A 4 6.74 6.57 17.94
N ALA A 5 6.65 6.90 16.65
CA ALA A 5 5.46 6.59 15.87
C ALA A 5 5.16 5.08 15.97
N PRO A 6 3.88 4.69 16.09
CA PRO A 6 3.51 3.29 16.20
C PRO A 6 4.04 2.51 14.98
N LEU A 7 4.64 1.35 15.23
CA LEU A 7 5.17 0.47 14.20
C LEU A 7 4.04 0.00 13.27
N ASP A 8 4.35 -0.12 11.99
CA ASP A 8 3.53 -0.82 11.00
C ASP A 8 3.28 -2.28 11.49
N PRO A 9 2.09 -2.89 11.26
CA PRO A 9 1.75 -4.24 11.74
C PRO A 9 2.79 -5.31 11.40
N TYR A 10 3.36 -5.26 10.19
CA TYR A 10 4.47 -6.15 9.83
C TYR A 10 5.72 -5.85 10.67
N GLN A 11 6.09 -4.57 10.83
CA GLN A 11 7.22 -4.19 11.67
C GLN A 11 6.97 -4.57 13.13
N ALA A 12 5.72 -4.50 13.61
CA ALA A 12 5.34 -4.97 14.92
C ALA A 12 5.56 -6.48 15.08
N ARG A 13 5.13 -7.30 14.11
CA ARG A 13 5.38 -8.75 14.10
C ARG A 13 6.85 -9.11 13.98
N VAL A 14 7.59 -8.39 13.14
CA VAL A 14 9.05 -8.59 13.02
C VAL A 14 9.76 -8.20 14.32
N ALA A 15 9.32 -7.12 14.98
CA ALA A 15 9.85 -6.72 16.28
C ALA A 15 9.50 -7.73 17.38
N GLU A 16 8.27 -8.28 17.39
CA GLU A 16 7.85 -9.35 18.30
C GLU A 16 8.69 -10.60 18.12
N LEU A 17 8.92 -11.05 16.87
CA LEU A 17 9.81 -12.16 16.58
C LEU A 17 11.24 -11.91 17.08
N GLY A 18 11.78 -10.72 16.82
CA GLY A 18 13.12 -10.33 17.25
C GLY A 18 13.24 -10.26 18.78
N ALA A 19 12.22 -9.71 19.44
CA ALA A 19 12.14 -9.65 20.90
C ALA A 19 12.08 -11.06 21.50
N ALA A 20 11.30 -11.98 20.95
CA ALA A 20 11.23 -13.36 21.40
C ALA A 20 12.57 -14.09 21.27
N ILE A 21 13.26 -13.95 20.11
CA ILE A 21 14.61 -14.53 19.94
C ILE A 21 15.54 -14.02 21.05
N ARG A 22 15.53 -12.72 21.31
CA ARG A 22 16.37 -12.10 22.34
C ARG A 22 15.99 -12.59 23.75
N GLU A 23 14.72 -12.68 24.08
CA GLU A 23 14.22 -13.12 25.37
C GLU A 23 14.67 -14.55 25.68
N TYR A 24 14.41 -15.51 24.77
CA TYR A 24 14.83 -16.91 24.95
C TYR A 24 16.34 -17.06 25.01
N ARG A 25 17.10 -16.26 24.24
CA ARG A 25 18.57 -16.25 24.29
C ARG A 25 19.08 -15.77 25.66
N LEU A 26 18.49 -14.68 26.18
CA LEU A 26 18.87 -14.15 27.50
C LEU A 26 18.47 -15.11 28.61
N ALA A 27 17.33 -15.78 28.52
CA ALA A 27 16.92 -16.81 29.47
C ALA A 27 17.91 -17.98 29.54
N LYS A 28 18.62 -18.29 28.44
CA LYS A 28 19.74 -19.26 28.42
C LYS A 28 21.06 -18.67 28.91
N GLY A 29 21.12 -17.39 29.22
CA GLY A 29 22.38 -16.72 29.59
C GLY A 29 23.35 -16.53 28.42
N TRP A 30 22.90 -16.69 27.17
CA TRP A 30 23.77 -16.66 25.99
C TRP A 30 23.98 -15.24 25.45
N ARG A 31 25.19 -14.98 24.95
CA ARG A 31 25.48 -13.82 24.08
C ARG A 31 25.03 -14.11 22.65
N GLN A 32 24.84 -13.09 21.83
CA GLN A 32 24.50 -13.25 20.43
C GLN A 32 25.49 -14.12 19.64
N ALA A 33 26.77 -14.01 19.99
CA ALA A 33 27.83 -14.84 19.37
C ALA A 33 27.67 -16.33 19.70
N GLU A 34 27.21 -16.68 20.90
CA GLU A 34 26.99 -18.07 21.32
C GLU A 34 25.81 -18.69 20.57
N LEU A 35 24.68 -17.95 20.49
CA LEU A 35 23.56 -18.37 19.63
C LEU A 35 23.99 -18.49 18.17
N GLY A 36 24.74 -17.51 17.64
CA GLY A 36 25.25 -17.55 16.28
C GLY A 36 26.07 -18.80 15.99
N LYS A 37 26.98 -19.17 16.90
CA LYS A 37 27.80 -20.38 16.80
C LYS A 37 26.92 -21.64 16.76
N GLU A 38 25.94 -21.73 17.66
CA GLU A 38 25.05 -22.90 17.76
C GLU A 38 24.20 -23.11 16.50
N VAL A 39 23.75 -22.04 15.88
CA VAL A 39 22.91 -22.12 14.66
C VAL A 39 23.70 -21.90 13.36
N ALA A 40 25.03 -21.94 13.40
CA ALA A 40 25.93 -21.74 12.27
C ALA A 40 25.67 -20.41 11.52
N LEU A 41 25.57 -19.30 12.28
CA LEU A 41 25.37 -17.93 11.78
C LEU A 41 26.35 -16.95 12.42
N SER A 42 26.55 -15.81 11.78
CA SER A 42 27.35 -14.73 12.35
C SER A 42 26.62 -14.01 13.48
N ASN A 43 27.39 -13.42 14.41
CA ASN A 43 26.85 -12.51 15.44
C ASN A 43 26.01 -11.39 14.82
N THR A 44 26.45 -10.82 13.69
CA THR A 44 25.73 -9.77 12.96
C THR A 44 24.35 -10.24 12.48
N ALA A 45 24.23 -11.49 12.02
CA ALA A 45 22.93 -12.03 11.62
C ALA A 45 21.97 -12.13 12.80
N ILE A 46 22.42 -12.62 13.95
CA ILE A 46 21.60 -12.67 15.18
C ILE A 46 21.21 -11.27 15.63
N CYS A 47 22.13 -10.32 15.62
CA CYS A 47 21.83 -8.92 15.93
C CYS A 47 20.74 -8.33 15.02
N HIS A 48 20.81 -8.63 13.72
CA HIS A 48 19.81 -8.16 12.77
C HIS A 48 18.43 -8.82 12.99
N PHE A 49 18.39 -10.08 13.37
CA PHE A 49 17.12 -10.75 13.72
C PHE A 49 16.51 -10.16 14.99
N GLU A 50 17.28 -10.02 16.05
CA GLU A 50 16.82 -9.45 17.32
C GLU A 50 16.39 -7.98 17.21
N SER A 51 17.02 -7.22 16.33
CA SER A 51 16.67 -5.81 16.09
C SER A 51 15.55 -5.62 15.05
N GLY A 52 14.99 -6.69 14.47
CA GLY A 52 13.95 -6.64 13.44
C GLY A 52 14.43 -6.08 12.10
N ARG A 53 15.73 -5.93 11.87
CA ARG A 53 16.29 -5.50 10.58
C ARG A 53 16.15 -6.55 9.48
N HIS A 54 16.25 -7.81 9.87
CA HIS A 54 16.06 -8.96 9.00
C HIS A 54 15.16 -9.99 9.66
N VAL A 55 14.45 -10.75 8.83
CA VAL A 55 13.63 -11.88 9.27
C VAL A 55 14.38 -13.16 8.93
N PRO A 56 14.58 -14.09 9.87
CA PRO A 56 15.24 -15.37 9.59
C PRO A 56 14.42 -16.18 8.58
N ARG A 57 15.07 -16.98 7.72
CA ARG A 57 14.39 -17.96 6.89
C ARG A 57 13.73 -19.03 7.76
N ARG A 58 12.75 -19.77 7.26
CA ARG A 58 12.05 -20.81 8.03
C ARG A 58 12.98 -21.87 8.60
N ASP A 59 13.95 -22.34 7.79
CA ASP A 59 14.96 -23.31 8.24
C ASP A 59 15.86 -22.73 9.33
N VAL A 60 16.17 -21.44 9.26
CA VAL A 60 16.93 -20.72 10.28
C VAL A 60 16.12 -20.52 11.55
N ALA A 61 14.85 -20.12 11.44
CA ALA A 61 13.96 -19.93 12.59
C ALA A 61 13.79 -21.25 13.36
N ARG A 62 13.64 -22.37 12.66
CA ARG A 62 13.57 -23.72 13.26
C ARG A 62 14.86 -24.06 14.03
N ARG A 63 16.01 -23.78 13.47
CA ARG A 63 17.30 -24.01 14.18
C ARG A 63 17.43 -23.14 15.42
N ILE A 64 17.01 -21.87 15.32
CA ILE A 64 17.02 -20.94 16.46
C ILE A 64 16.05 -21.43 17.54
N ASP A 65 14.84 -21.84 17.16
CA ASP A 65 13.83 -22.38 18.08
C ASP A 65 14.36 -23.60 18.84
N ALA A 66 14.90 -24.58 18.10
CA ALA A 66 15.49 -25.78 18.69
C ALA A 66 16.68 -25.45 19.60
N ALA A 67 17.61 -24.59 19.16
CA ALA A 67 18.79 -24.19 19.93
C ALA A 67 18.39 -23.46 21.23
N LEU A 68 17.35 -22.65 21.19
CA LEU A 68 16.87 -21.91 22.36
C LEU A 68 15.90 -22.72 23.22
N GLY A 69 15.35 -23.83 22.75
CA GLY A 69 14.33 -24.60 23.43
C GLY A 69 13.02 -23.84 23.56
N ALA A 70 12.65 -23.08 22.52
CA ALA A 70 11.51 -22.19 22.53
C ALA A 70 10.16 -22.92 22.26
N GLY A 71 10.18 -24.25 22.07
CA GLY A 71 8.99 -25.07 21.95
C GLY A 71 8.08 -24.73 20.76
N GLY A 72 8.65 -24.28 19.65
CA GLY A 72 7.90 -23.87 18.46
C GLY A 72 7.49 -22.39 18.42
N ARG A 73 7.74 -21.63 19.48
CA ARG A 73 7.28 -20.24 19.58
C ARG A 73 7.93 -19.33 18.54
N ILE A 74 9.22 -19.54 18.23
CA ILE A 74 9.94 -18.74 17.23
C ILE A 74 9.48 -19.12 15.83
N GLU A 75 9.19 -20.41 15.57
CA GLU A 75 8.60 -20.85 14.31
C GLU A 75 7.19 -20.26 14.13
N GLU A 76 6.34 -20.31 15.15
CA GLU A 76 5.00 -19.72 15.12
C GLU A 76 5.03 -18.23 14.79
N LEU A 77 5.87 -17.46 15.50
CA LEU A 77 6.03 -16.02 15.24
C LEU A 77 6.59 -15.74 13.85
N ARG A 78 7.50 -16.60 13.39
CA ARG A 78 8.05 -16.51 12.04
C ARG A 78 6.99 -16.76 10.96
N ASP A 79 6.11 -17.74 11.17
CA ASP A 79 4.99 -18.02 10.28
C ASP A 79 3.99 -16.87 10.28
N LYS A 80 3.65 -16.26 11.42
CA LYS A 80 2.84 -15.04 11.50
C LYS A 80 3.42 -13.86 10.72
N VAL A 81 4.75 -13.78 10.56
CA VAL A 81 5.40 -12.80 9.68
C VAL A 81 5.21 -13.17 8.20
N ASP A 82 5.15 -14.46 7.86
CA ASP A 82 4.93 -14.93 6.48
C ASP A 82 3.45 -15.02 6.09
N ASP A 83 2.55 -15.28 7.03
CA ASP A 83 1.11 -15.44 6.81
C ASP A 83 0.39 -14.12 6.49
N ASP A 84 1.12 -13.01 6.49
CA ASP A 84 0.65 -11.80 5.85
C ASP A 84 1.11 -11.80 4.37
N PRO A 85 0.30 -12.33 3.44
CA PRO A 85 0.66 -12.38 2.02
C PRO A 85 0.95 -10.99 1.46
N ASP A 86 0.38 -9.95 2.09
CA ASP A 86 0.57 -8.55 1.71
C ASP A 86 1.88 -7.95 2.26
N ALA A 87 2.48 -8.53 3.29
CA ALA A 87 3.52 -7.86 4.05
C ALA A 87 4.80 -7.58 3.26
N LYS A 88 5.26 -8.49 2.42
CA LYS A 88 6.54 -8.32 1.70
C LYS A 88 6.45 -7.38 0.51
N TRP A 89 5.40 -7.49 -0.30
CA TRP A 89 5.26 -6.63 -1.47
C TRP A 89 4.67 -5.27 -1.10
N VAL A 90 3.70 -5.20 -0.17
CA VAL A 90 3.15 -3.95 0.36
C VAL A 90 4.25 -3.07 0.95
N GLN A 91 5.18 -3.66 1.72
CA GLN A 91 6.33 -2.91 2.24
C GLN A 91 7.27 -2.39 1.15
N LYS A 92 7.51 -3.17 0.08
CA LYS A 92 8.32 -2.70 -1.04
C LYS A 92 7.63 -1.54 -1.75
N VAL A 93 6.34 -1.65 -1.99
CA VAL A 93 5.52 -0.59 -2.59
C VAL A 93 5.52 0.64 -1.69
N PHE A 94 5.22 0.48 -0.40
CA PHE A 94 5.19 1.58 0.56
C PHE A 94 6.54 2.31 0.68
N LYS A 95 7.66 1.57 0.77
CA LYS A 95 9.00 2.17 0.77
C LYS A 95 9.31 2.91 -0.53
N ALA A 96 8.83 2.42 -1.66
CA ALA A 96 8.98 3.09 -2.94
C ALA A 96 8.11 4.35 -3.02
N GLU A 97 6.84 4.28 -2.60
CA GLU A 97 5.92 5.43 -2.53
C GLU A 97 6.47 6.54 -1.64
N GLN A 98 6.96 6.20 -0.44
CA GLN A 98 7.53 7.18 0.49
C GLN A 98 8.72 7.95 -0.09
N ARG A 99 9.48 7.34 -0.98
CA ARG A 99 10.66 7.92 -1.59
C ARG A 99 10.39 8.50 -2.98
N ALA A 100 9.22 8.23 -3.55
CA ALA A 100 8.90 8.66 -4.90
C ALA A 100 8.88 10.18 -5.02
N VAL A 101 9.38 10.69 -6.15
CA VAL A 101 9.25 12.08 -6.59
C VAL A 101 8.08 12.24 -7.57
N ARG A 102 7.71 11.14 -8.23
CA ARG A 102 6.55 11.07 -9.12
C ARG A 102 5.91 9.69 -9.01
N ILE A 103 4.59 9.66 -8.97
CA ILE A 103 3.78 8.44 -8.99
C ILE A 103 2.76 8.55 -10.11
N ARG A 104 2.79 7.59 -11.05
CA ARG A 104 1.77 7.42 -12.09
C ARG A 104 0.92 6.22 -11.70
N HIS A 105 -0.37 6.43 -11.61
CA HIS A 105 -1.33 5.41 -11.18
C HIS A 105 -2.38 5.18 -12.27
N ALA A 106 -2.67 3.91 -12.58
CA ALA A 106 -3.78 3.53 -13.44
C ALA A 106 -4.64 2.47 -12.74
N ALA A 107 -5.96 2.66 -12.67
CA ALA A 107 -6.89 1.74 -12.01
C ALA A 107 -8.35 1.95 -12.43
N ASN A 108 -9.21 1.00 -12.04
CA ASN A 108 -10.67 1.10 -12.13
C ASN A 108 -11.34 1.34 -10.77
N LEU A 109 -10.56 1.75 -9.76
CA LEU A 109 -11.01 2.18 -8.43
C LEU A 109 -10.30 3.48 -8.05
N VAL A 110 -10.85 4.21 -7.07
CA VAL A 110 -10.18 5.40 -6.55
C VAL A 110 -8.85 4.99 -5.89
N PRO A 111 -7.72 5.64 -6.27
CA PRO A 111 -6.40 5.31 -5.73
C PRO A 111 -6.34 5.45 -4.21
N ALA A 112 -5.64 4.54 -3.56
CA ALA A 112 -5.45 4.57 -2.11
C ALA A 112 -4.97 5.92 -1.56
N LEU A 113 -4.13 6.63 -2.32
CA LEU A 113 -3.58 7.92 -1.93
C LEU A 113 -4.56 9.09 -2.10
N LEU A 114 -5.74 8.86 -2.70
CA LEU A 114 -6.81 9.84 -2.87
C LEU A 114 -8.12 9.42 -2.18
N GLN A 115 -8.12 8.32 -1.42
CA GLN A 115 -9.29 7.86 -0.68
C GLN A 115 -9.47 8.67 0.61
N ASN A 116 -10.72 9.03 0.92
CA ASN A 116 -11.08 9.52 2.25
C ASN A 116 -11.28 8.36 3.24
N SER A 117 -11.42 8.67 4.54
CA SER A 117 -11.51 7.65 5.59
C SER A 117 -12.76 6.75 5.46
N ALA A 118 -13.90 7.31 5.03
CA ALA A 118 -15.14 6.54 4.88
C ALA A 118 -15.04 5.52 3.73
N TYR A 119 -14.53 5.94 2.58
CA TYR A 119 -14.28 5.06 1.44
C TYR A 119 -13.22 4.01 1.77
N THR A 120 -12.11 4.43 2.40
CA THR A 120 -11.05 3.52 2.85
C THR A 120 -11.60 2.43 3.77
N ARG A 121 -12.42 2.81 4.76
CA ARG A 121 -13.02 1.85 5.70
C ARG A 121 -13.94 0.88 4.97
N ALA A 122 -14.81 1.39 4.09
CA ALA A 122 -15.75 0.56 3.35
C ALA A 122 -15.05 -0.48 2.44
N ILE A 123 -14.03 -0.05 1.67
CA ILE A 123 -13.31 -0.97 0.78
C ILE A 123 -12.49 -2.01 1.57
N LEU A 124 -11.88 -1.62 2.69
CA LEU A 124 -11.13 -2.54 3.55
C LEU A 124 -12.06 -3.52 4.25
N THR A 125 -13.25 -3.09 4.71
CA THR A 125 -14.27 -3.98 5.28
C THR A 125 -14.70 -5.05 4.27
N ALA A 126 -14.96 -4.64 3.03
CA ALA A 126 -15.32 -5.58 1.96
C ALA A 126 -14.19 -6.56 1.62
N ALA A 127 -12.94 -6.16 1.81
CA ALA A 127 -11.77 -6.98 1.52
C ALA A 127 -11.35 -7.93 2.66
N LEU A 128 -11.84 -7.71 3.89
CA LEU A 128 -11.47 -8.52 5.06
C LEU A 128 -11.70 -10.03 4.88
N PRO A 129 -12.84 -10.51 4.29
CA PRO A 129 -13.04 -11.93 4.08
C PRO A 129 -12.00 -12.59 3.17
N LEU A 130 -11.35 -11.81 2.30
CA LEU A 130 -10.33 -12.29 1.34
C LEU A 130 -8.93 -12.26 1.92
N TYR A 131 -8.62 -11.20 2.69
CA TYR A 131 -7.24 -10.91 3.11
C TYR A 131 -7.03 -11.01 4.62
N GLY A 132 -8.08 -11.25 5.41
CA GLY A 132 -7.99 -11.37 6.86
C GLY A 132 -7.43 -10.12 7.58
N GLY A 133 -7.01 -10.29 8.83
CA GLY A 133 -6.39 -9.26 9.65
C GLY A 133 -7.38 -8.28 10.29
N GLU A 134 -6.86 -7.33 11.08
CA GLU A 134 -7.65 -6.36 11.83
C GLU A 134 -7.96 -5.11 11.01
N LEU A 135 -9.26 -4.76 10.88
CA LEU A 135 -9.72 -3.61 10.09
C LEU A 135 -9.04 -2.31 10.52
N GLU A 136 -9.00 -2.03 11.82
CA GLU A 136 -8.45 -0.78 12.35
C GLU A 136 -6.94 -0.64 12.07
N GLU A 137 -6.22 -1.75 12.06
CA GLU A 137 -4.80 -1.75 11.67
C GLU A 137 -4.63 -1.41 10.19
N LYS A 138 -5.45 -2.02 9.33
CA LYS A 138 -5.43 -1.75 7.88
C LYS A 138 -5.81 -0.29 7.58
N VAL A 139 -6.82 0.25 8.27
CA VAL A 139 -7.22 1.66 8.15
C VAL A 139 -6.07 2.57 8.57
N ARG A 140 -5.50 2.36 9.77
CA ARG A 140 -4.33 3.16 10.25
C ARG A 140 -3.13 3.06 9.30
N HIS A 141 -2.88 1.89 8.72
CA HIS A 141 -1.82 1.72 7.72
C HIS A 141 -2.10 2.55 6.47
N ARG A 142 -3.34 2.54 5.97
CA ARG A 142 -3.76 3.34 4.81
C ARG A 142 -3.64 4.83 5.08
N GLU A 143 -4.08 5.31 6.24
CA GLU A 143 -3.97 6.71 6.65
C GLU A 143 -2.52 7.20 6.74
N ARG A 144 -1.60 6.36 7.28
CA ARG A 144 -0.17 6.67 7.27
C ARG A 144 0.40 6.83 5.86
N ARG A 145 -0.08 6.06 4.88
CA ARG A 145 0.33 6.24 3.48
C ARG A 145 -0.09 7.59 2.92
N LEU A 146 -1.25 8.10 3.30
CA LEU A 146 -1.73 9.42 2.86
C LEU A 146 -0.80 10.57 3.28
N ALA A 147 0.01 10.40 4.32
CA ALA A 147 0.94 11.42 4.80
C ALA A 147 1.96 11.84 3.73
N ILE A 148 2.28 10.98 2.75
CA ILE A 148 3.18 11.34 1.66
C ILE A 148 2.66 12.48 0.78
N MET A 149 1.33 12.60 0.65
CA MET A 149 0.68 13.65 -0.14
C MET A 149 0.66 15.00 0.60
N ARG A 150 0.94 15.00 1.91
CA ARG A 150 0.92 16.20 2.79
C ARG A 150 2.30 16.66 3.24
N ARG A 151 3.37 15.93 2.85
CA ARG A 151 4.75 16.33 3.21
C ARG A 151 5.14 17.64 2.52
N SER A 152 6.20 18.31 3.00
CA SER A 152 6.70 19.58 2.46
C SER A 152 7.08 19.53 0.96
N ASN A 153 7.49 18.36 0.48
CA ASN A 153 7.78 18.11 -0.94
C ASN A 153 7.03 16.85 -1.38
N PRO A 154 5.70 16.93 -1.64
CA PRO A 154 4.89 15.79 -2.04
C PRO A 154 5.28 15.30 -3.43
N PRO A 155 5.09 14.01 -3.76
CA PRO A 155 5.32 13.53 -5.10
C PRO A 155 4.34 14.17 -6.09
N ARG A 156 4.75 14.33 -7.34
CA ARG A 156 3.79 14.53 -8.42
C ARG A 156 2.97 13.25 -8.58
N PHE A 157 1.67 13.36 -8.42
CA PHE A 157 0.74 12.23 -8.51
C PHE A 157 -0.17 12.36 -9.74
N GLU A 158 -0.09 11.40 -10.65
CA GLU A 158 -0.84 11.39 -11.90
C GLU A 158 -1.69 10.12 -11.96
N ALA A 159 -3.01 10.27 -11.86
CA ALA A 159 -3.97 9.18 -11.90
C ALA A 159 -4.73 9.15 -13.24
N VAL A 160 -4.74 7.99 -13.88
CA VAL A 160 -5.63 7.67 -15.00
C VAL A 160 -6.63 6.61 -14.50
N LEU A 161 -7.86 7.01 -14.31
CA LEU A 161 -8.92 6.16 -13.78
C LEU A 161 -9.88 5.76 -14.92
N GLY A 162 -10.22 4.49 -14.98
CA GLY A 162 -11.35 4.08 -15.80
C GLY A 162 -12.65 4.68 -15.24
N GLU A 163 -13.59 5.05 -16.10
CA GLU A 163 -14.90 5.58 -15.69
C GLU A 163 -15.63 4.65 -14.73
N ALA A 164 -15.34 3.34 -14.77
CA ALA A 164 -15.84 2.35 -13.81
C ALA A 164 -15.56 2.75 -12.35
N ALA A 165 -14.47 3.47 -12.06
CA ALA A 165 -14.15 3.95 -10.73
C ALA A 165 -15.21 4.91 -10.15
N LEU A 166 -15.94 5.61 -11.01
CA LEU A 166 -17.00 6.54 -10.63
C LEU A 166 -18.33 5.81 -10.37
N HIS A 167 -18.50 4.62 -10.90
CA HIS A 167 -19.73 3.84 -10.89
C HIS A 167 -19.72 2.64 -9.96
N THR A 168 -18.54 2.14 -9.61
CA THR A 168 -18.38 1.04 -8.66
C THR A 168 -18.68 1.54 -7.25
N VAL A 169 -19.83 1.14 -6.71
CA VAL A 169 -20.30 1.62 -5.41
C VAL A 169 -19.49 0.99 -4.27
N VAL A 170 -18.84 1.83 -3.48
CA VAL A 170 -18.10 1.46 -2.27
C VAL A 170 -18.72 2.19 -1.08
N GLY A 171 -19.21 1.46 -0.08
CA GLY A 171 -19.75 2.04 1.15
C GLY A 171 -21.11 2.74 1.01
N GLY A 172 -21.73 2.67 -0.17
CA GLY A 172 -23.03 3.30 -0.43
C GLY A 172 -22.93 4.69 -1.10
N GLY A 173 -24.12 5.25 -1.44
CA GLY A 173 -24.21 6.48 -2.24
C GLY A 173 -23.56 7.70 -1.58
N ASP A 174 -23.75 7.89 -0.27
CA ASP A 174 -23.19 9.04 0.46
C ASP A 174 -21.67 8.99 0.53
N VAL A 175 -21.11 7.78 0.75
CA VAL A 175 -19.65 7.57 0.74
C VAL A 175 -19.08 7.87 -0.64
N MET A 176 -19.73 7.36 -1.70
CA MET A 176 -19.32 7.62 -3.08
C MET A 176 -19.40 9.11 -3.41
N ARG A 177 -20.52 9.75 -3.09
CA ARG A 177 -20.70 11.19 -3.30
C ARG A 177 -19.56 11.98 -2.67
N ARG A 178 -19.29 11.77 -1.38
CA ARG A 178 -18.20 12.47 -0.67
C ARG A 178 -16.84 12.17 -1.29
N GLN A 179 -16.56 10.91 -1.59
CA GLN A 179 -15.30 10.51 -2.21
C GLN A 179 -15.07 11.18 -3.56
N LEU A 180 -16.08 11.27 -4.40
CA LEU A 180 -15.95 11.88 -5.73
C LEU A 180 -15.78 13.41 -5.62
N PHE A 181 -16.42 14.09 -4.64
CA PHE A 181 -16.12 15.48 -4.34
C PHE A 181 -14.68 15.67 -3.89
N ASP A 182 -14.20 14.83 -2.96
CA ASP A 182 -12.81 14.88 -2.48
C ASP A 182 -11.82 14.62 -3.63
N LEU A 183 -12.18 13.78 -4.61
CA LEU A 183 -11.38 13.54 -5.80
C LEU A 183 -11.27 14.78 -6.70
N ILE A 184 -12.38 15.53 -6.88
CA ILE A 184 -12.37 16.80 -7.60
C ILE A 184 -11.45 17.79 -6.88
N GLU A 185 -11.61 17.96 -5.56
CA GLU A 185 -10.77 18.90 -4.78
C GLU A 185 -9.29 18.49 -4.81
N ALA A 186 -8.98 17.20 -4.67
CA ALA A 186 -7.62 16.71 -4.80
C ALA A 186 -7.02 17.02 -6.19
N SER A 187 -7.81 16.92 -7.27
CA SER A 187 -7.37 17.21 -8.63
C SER A 187 -7.03 18.69 -8.91
N ARG A 188 -7.33 19.58 -7.98
CA ARG A 188 -7.00 21.03 -8.03
C ARG A 188 -5.63 21.32 -7.40
N LEU A 189 -5.07 20.37 -6.67
CA LEU A 189 -3.75 20.54 -6.07
C LEU A 189 -2.67 20.58 -7.18
N PRO A 190 -1.63 21.42 -7.05
CA PRO A 190 -0.64 21.62 -8.11
C PRO A 190 0.20 20.38 -8.43
N ASN A 191 0.29 19.45 -7.49
CA ASN A 191 1.02 18.19 -7.63
C ASN A 191 0.14 16.98 -7.98
N VAL A 192 -1.18 17.17 -8.19
CA VAL A 192 -2.13 16.08 -8.46
C VAL A 192 -2.82 16.29 -9.81
N GLU A 193 -2.74 15.31 -10.67
CA GLU A 193 -3.47 15.24 -11.94
C GLU A 193 -4.39 14.03 -11.91
N VAL A 194 -5.68 14.23 -12.19
CA VAL A 194 -6.67 13.15 -12.33
C VAL A 194 -7.29 13.21 -13.70
N ARG A 195 -7.25 12.11 -14.42
CA ARG A 195 -7.87 11.93 -15.73
C ARG A 195 -8.80 10.74 -15.69
N ILE A 196 -9.96 10.86 -16.32
CA ILE A 196 -10.92 9.78 -16.47
C ILE A 196 -10.88 9.26 -17.91
N ARG A 197 -10.74 7.95 -18.05
CA ARG A 197 -10.86 7.25 -19.32
C ARG A 197 -12.32 6.78 -19.45
N PRO A 198 -13.10 7.38 -20.37
CA PRO A 198 -14.51 7.07 -20.52
C PRO A 198 -14.75 5.67 -21.08
N PHE A 199 -15.94 5.12 -20.88
CA PHE A 199 -16.33 3.78 -21.37
C PHE A 199 -16.32 3.66 -22.88
N ASP A 200 -16.67 4.73 -23.59
CA ASP A 200 -16.74 4.82 -25.05
C ASP A 200 -15.43 5.26 -25.69
N GLY A 201 -14.39 5.49 -24.88
CA GLY A 201 -13.07 5.90 -25.34
C GLY A 201 -12.40 4.86 -26.24
N VAL A 202 -11.68 5.34 -27.25
CA VAL A 202 -10.81 4.50 -28.10
C VAL A 202 -9.62 4.05 -27.28
N GLY A 203 -9.35 2.74 -27.21
CA GLY A 203 -8.18 2.24 -26.50
C GLY A 203 -8.23 0.75 -26.18
N ILE A 204 -7.32 0.30 -25.34
CA ILE A 204 -7.27 -1.09 -24.88
C ILE A 204 -8.55 -1.39 -24.10
N ARG A 205 -9.39 -2.25 -24.65
CA ARG A 205 -10.55 -2.82 -23.95
C ARG A 205 -10.03 -3.97 -23.09
N GLY A 206 -10.25 -3.88 -21.81
CA GLY A 206 -9.87 -4.91 -20.86
C GLY A 206 -9.43 -4.34 -19.53
N ASP A 207 -9.43 -5.19 -18.53
CA ASP A 207 -8.90 -4.85 -17.20
C ASP A 207 -7.37 -4.79 -17.29
N VAL A 208 -6.83 -3.59 -17.24
CA VAL A 208 -5.38 -3.38 -17.16
C VAL A 208 -4.84 -3.70 -15.79
N GLY A 209 -5.75 -3.93 -14.82
CA GLY A 209 -5.41 -4.06 -13.41
C GLY A 209 -4.96 -2.74 -12.78
N GLU A 210 -4.77 -2.74 -11.48
CA GLU A 210 -4.14 -1.60 -10.80
C GLU A 210 -2.64 -1.59 -11.09
N MET A 211 -2.11 -0.44 -11.47
CA MET A 211 -0.70 -0.24 -11.77
C MET A 211 -0.19 1.05 -11.13
N ASN A 212 0.94 0.96 -10.44
CA ASN A 212 1.70 2.08 -9.89
C ASN A 212 3.10 2.12 -10.49
N ILE A 213 3.50 3.25 -11.06
CA ILE A 213 4.85 3.52 -11.56
C ILE A 213 5.44 4.61 -10.68
N MET A 214 6.47 4.28 -9.90
CA MET A 214 7.09 5.15 -8.91
C MET A 214 8.49 5.52 -9.35
N GLU A 215 8.73 6.80 -9.65
CA GLU A 215 10.05 7.34 -9.97
C GLU A 215 10.74 7.79 -8.68
N LEU A 216 11.96 7.31 -8.47
CA LEU A 216 12.74 7.56 -7.26
C LEU A 216 13.79 8.67 -7.51
N PRO A 217 14.27 9.38 -6.47
CA PRO A 217 15.24 10.46 -6.62
C PRO A 217 16.55 10.06 -7.31
N ASN A 218 16.92 8.79 -7.26
CA ASN A 218 18.13 8.25 -7.89
C ASN A 218 17.93 7.82 -9.36
N GLY A 219 16.83 8.25 -10.00
CA GLY A 219 16.50 7.91 -11.39
C GLY A 219 15.98 6.49 -11.61
N ARG A 220 15.87 5.67 -10.55
CA ARG A 220 15.29 4.31 -10.65
C ARG A 220 13.78 4.40 -10.65
N THR A 221 13.15 3.48 -11.37
CA THR A 221 11.69 3.32 -11.40
C THR A 221 11.31 1.97 -10.80
N ALA A 222 10.34 1.98 -9.91
CA ALA A 222 9.68 0.80 -9.38
C ALA A 222 8.26 0.73 -9.91
N ILE A 223 7.82 -0.46 -10.30
CA ILE A 223 6.46 -0.71 -10.78
C ILE A 223 5.83 -1.75 -9.87
N HIS A 224 4.64 -1.43 -9.40
CA HIS A 224 3.74 -2.39 -8.77
C HIS A 224 2.51 -2.55 -9.67
N ARG A 225 2.11 -3.79 -9.93
CA ARG A 225 0.90 -4.12 -10.65
C ARG A 225 0.18 -5.25 -9.92
N MET A 226 -1.12 -5.05 -9.64
CA MET A 226 -1.95 -6.11 -9.07
C MET A 226 -2.17 -7.25 -10.08
N PRO A 227 -2.27 -8.53 -9.65
CA PRO A 227 -2.20 -8.92 -8.24
C PRO A 227 -0.79 -9.06 -7.66
N ASP A 228 0.32 -9.22 -8.23
CA ASP A 228 1.56 -9.51 -7.48
C ASP A 228 2.85 -9.15 -8.21
N LEU A 229 2.82 -8.22 -9.14
CA LEU A 229 4.00 -7.85 -9.89
C LEU A 229 4.71 -6.64 -9.28
N TYR A 230 5.93 -6.84 -8.79
CA TYR A 230 6.84 -5.75 -8.44
C TYR A 230 8.11 -5.83 -9.28
N VAL A 231 8.32 -4.83 -10.15
CA VAL A 231 9.38 -4.84 -11.17
C VAL A 231 10.25 -3.59 -11.06
N THR A 232 11.56 -3.77 -11.20
CA THR A 232 12.54 -2.68 -11.29
C THR A 232 13.50 -2.85 -12.49
N ARG A 233 13.32 -3.89 -13.29
CA ARG A 233 14.18 -4.17 -14.45
C ARG A 233 13.79 -3.31 -15.65
N ARG A 234 14.78 -2.70 -16.29
CA ARG A 234 14.61 -1.71 -17.35
C ARG A 234 13.67 -2.12 -18.51
N PRO A 235 13.76 -3.33 -19.11
CA PRO A 235 12.87 -3.70 -20.19
C PRO A 235 11.39 -3.68 -19.79
N SER A 236 11.05 -4.27 -18.62
CA SER A 236 9.69 -4.27 -18.11
C SER A 236 9.21 -2.88 -17.69
N VAL A 237 10.10 -2.02 -17.20
CA VAL A 237 9.76 -0.63 -16.87
C VAL A 237 9.32 0.11 -18.13
N ILE A 238 10.05 -0.02 -19.24
CA ILE A 238 9.72 0.65 -20.50
C ILE A 238 8.31 0.26 -20.98
N SER A 239 7.99 -1.03 -20.99
CA SER A 239 6.67 -1.51 -21.46
C SER A 239 5.51 -1.02 -20.59
N HIS A 240 5.69 -0.93 -19.26
CA HIS A 240 4.65 -0.42 -18.36
C HIS A 240 4.48 1.09 -18.46
N VAL A 241 5.57 1.84 -18.66
CA VAL A 241 5.50 3.28 -18.93
C VAL A 241 4.75 3.54 -20.23
N ALA A 242 5.09 2.82 -21.32
CA ALA A 242 4.39 2.93 -22.59
C ALA A 242 2.89 2.59 -22.48
N LEU A 243 2.55 1.56 -21.69
CA LEU A 243 1.16 1.23 -21.39
C LEU A 243 0.44 2.38 -20.68
N TYR A 244 1.05 2.94 -19.63
CA TYR A 244 0.48 4.08 -18.92
C TYR A 244 0.27 5.29 -19.86
N ASP A 245 1.25 5.62 -20.68
CA ASP A 245 1.18 6.74 -21.61
C ASP A 245 0.05 6.53 -22.63
N HIS A 246 -0.15 5.29 -23.09
CA HIS A 246 -1.29 4.93 -23.94
C HIS A 246 -2.64 5.13 -23.23
N LEU A 247 -2.78 4.68 -21.99
CA LEU A 247 -3.99 4.89 -21.19
C LEU A 247 -4.27 6.38 -20.94
N ARG A 248 -3.22 7.15 -20.68
CA ARG A 248 -3.30 8.60 -20.48
C ARG A 248 -3.75 9.34 -21.74
N ALA A 249 -3.27 8.92 -22.90
CA ALA A 249 -3.66 9.49 -24.19
C ALA A 249 -5.14 9.23 -24.53
N ALA A 250 -5.70 8.10 -24.06
CA ALA A 250 -7.11 7.74 -24.24
C ALA A 250 -8.04 8.35 -23.16
N ALA A 251 -7.50 9.08 -22.18
CA ALA A 251 -8.26 9.70 -21.13
C ALA A 251 -8.60 11.16 -21.46
N LEU A 252 -9.70 11.65 -20.89
CA LEU A 252 -10.08 13.06 -20.90
C LEU A 252 -8.97 13.92 -20.28
N ASP A 253 -8.90 15.18 -20.68
CA ASP A 253 -8.05 16.14 -19.96
C ASP A 253 -8.55 16.37 -18.51
N PRO A 254 -7.76 17.00 -17.65
CA PRO A 254 -8.14 17.17 -16.25
C PRO A 254 -9.45 17.96 -16.04
N GLU A 255 -9.75 18.97 -16.89
CA GLU A 255 -10.97 19.75 -16.76
C GLU A 255 -12.20 18.94 -17.17
N ALA A 256 -12.15 18.32 -18.36
CA ALA A 256 -13.23 17.44 -18.83
C ALA A 256 -13.45 16.26 -17.86
N SER A 257 -12.40 15.77 -17.22
CA SER A 257 -12.51 14.73 -16.18
C SER A 257 -13.28 15.22 -14.96
N ARG A 258 -13.01 16.44 -14.48
CA ARG A 258 -13.79 17.05 -13.38
C ARG A 258 -15.26 17.22 -13.74
N VAL A 259 -15.55 17.66 -14.97
CA VAL A 259 -16.93 17.79 -15.46
C VAL A 259 -17.63 16.44 -15.46
N LEU A 260 -16.98 15.38 -15.96
CA LEU A 260 -17.55 14.03 -15.94
C LEU A 260 -17.79 13.53 -14.49
N ILE A 261 -16.83 13.71 -13.59
CA ILE A 261 -17.01 13.32 -12.19
C ILE A 261 -18.20 14.06 -11.57
N ARG A 262 -18.33 15.37 -11.80
CA ARG A 262 -19.47 16.17 -11.31
C ARG A 262 -20.79 15.65 -11.87
N LYS A 263 -20.87 15.38 -13.17
CA LYS A 263 -22.06 14.80 -13.79
C LYS A 263 -22.46 13.48 -13.14
N VAL A 264 -21.52 12.58 -12.89
CA VAL A 264 -21.80 11.29 -12.23
C VAL A 264 -22.30 11.51 -10.78
N ILE A 265 -21.73 12.47 -10.04
CA ILE A 265 -22.23 12.82 -8.68
C ILE A 265 -23.69 13.21 -8.75
N ASP A 266 -24.04 14.13 -9.64
CA ASP A 266 -25.39 14.71 -9.71
C ASP A 266 -26.43 13.68 -10.20
N GLU A 267 -26.06 12.82 -11.14
CA GLU A 267 -26.96 11.81 -11.71
C GLU A 267 -27.12 10.55 -10.84
N ARG A 268 -26.05 10.07 -10.21
CA ARG A 268 -26.05 8.77 -9.51
C ARG A 268 -26.04 8.85 -7.99
N TYR A 269 -25.52 9.95 -7.45
CA TYR A 269 -25.36 10.13 -6.01
C TYR A 269 -25.95 11.45 -5.54
N PRO A 270 -27.25 11.74 -5.86
CA PRO A 270 -27.90 12.97 -5.41
C PRO A 270 -27.96 13.02 -3.88
N CYS A 271 -28.03 14.23 -3.30
CA CYS A 271 -28.31 14.38 -1.87
C CYS A 271 -29.66 13.77 -1.52
N ALA A 272 -29.73 13.00 -0.44
CA ALA A 272 -31.01 12.59 0.11
C ALA A 272 -31.82 13.85 0.53
N PRO A 273 -33.13 13.93 0.26
CA PRO A 273 -33.94 15.11 0.49
C PRO A 273 -34.05 15.56 1.96
N SER A 274 -33.50 14.83 2.91
CA SER A 274 -33.56 15.07 4.36
C SER A 274 -32.29 15.64 5.00
N THR A 275 -31.21 15.92 4.26
CA THR A 275 -30.00 16.53 4.82
C THR A 275 -29.85 17.97 4.38
N LEU A 276 -30.23 18.91 5.28
CA LEU A 276 -30.16 20.36 5.11
C LEU A 276 -28.74 20.95 5.00
N THR A 277 -27.72 20.15 4.80
CA THR A 277 -26.34 20.58 4.59
C THR A 277 -25.71 19.78 3.49
N CYS A 278 -25.96 20.17 2.25
CA CYS A 278 -25.14 19.84 1.10
C CYS A 278 -24.01 20.89 1.01
N PRO A 279 -22.73 20.53 1.04
CA PRO A 279 -21.66 21.49 0.80
C PRO A 279 -21.63 21.94 -0.66
#